data_5c2ef0b70be4077ba93f4d7b951d6b01
#
_entry.id   5c2ef0b70be4077ba93f4d7b951d6b01
#
_cell.length_a   1.000
_cell.length_b   1.000
_cell.length_c   1.000
_cell.angle_alpha   90.00
_cell.angle_beta   90.00
_cell.angle_gamma   90.00
#
_symmetry.space_group_name_H-M   'P 1'
#
loop_
_entity.id
_entity.type
_entity.pdbx_description
1 polymer ?
#
loop_
_entity_poly.entity_id
_entity_poly.type
_entity_poly.pdbx_seq_one_letter_code
_entity_poly.pdbx_strand_id
1 'polypeptide(L)'
;VEVAVTSDTGETQTSHYFLNATRRAYFFVSDISRELCKEDSISGMLSVMNAVNETLSMEGMCRLYPVLDSKTGKISDKPVYESAFMPGEKKDFTAWKQLPSGEYRLILSVRGRDGKEVSNADNAVNIVLFSLKDERPAVFMETFLYEKNTEFDTAHPAIFYFGTSMKDAYVLVDVFGQKGRLESRTLSLNDSILRMEYPYREEYGDGVAVQFTFVKNGLLYTRRVELRKRLPERTLDMKWEVFRDRLLPGQEEE
;
A
#
# COMPACT_ATOMS: atom_id res chain seq x y z
N VAL A 1 10.96 17.48 -24.45
CA VAL A 1 12.00 18.01 -25.32
C VAL A 1 12.65 16.86 -26.03
N GLU A 2 12.75 16.95 -27.33
CA GLU A 2 13.49 16.02 -28.19
C GLU A 2 14.85 16.63 -28.54
N VAL A 3 15.89 15.88 -28.31
CA VAL A 3 17.26 16.29 -28.67
C VAL A 3 17.79 15.28 -29.67
N ALA A 4 18.07 15.75 -30.89
CA ALA A 4 18.68 14.96 -31.93
C ALA A 4 20.14 15.43 -32.14
N VAL A 5 21.06 14.47 -32.07
CA VAL A 5 22.48 14.71 -32.33
C VAL A 5 22.86 13.90 -33.57
N THR A 6 23.37 14.60 -34.61
CA THR A 6 23.81 13.95 -35.84
C THR A 6 25.34 13.99 -35.90
N SER A 7 25.96 12.84 -36.13
CA SER A 7 27.40 12.73 -36.33
C SER A 7 27.82 13.30 -37.70
N ASP A 8 29.11 13.52 -37.88
CA ASP A 8 29.72 13.92 -39.17
C ASP A 8 29.57 12.82 -40.25
N THR A 9 29.32 11.58 -39.84
CA THR A 9 29.01 10.44 -40.71
C THR A 9 27.53 10.32 -41.09
N GLY A 10 26.67 11.23 -40.59
CA GLY A 10 25.24 11.29 -40.90
C GLY A 10 24.35 10.40 -40.00
N GLU A 11 24.90 9.72 -39.00
CA GLU A 11 24.10 8.97 -38.04
C GLU A 11 23.44 9.94 -37.05
N THR A 12 22.12 9.78 -36.85
CA THR A 12 21.35 10.62 -35.93
C THR A 12 20.88 9.79 -34.74
N GLN A 13 21.24 10.23 -33.56
CA GLN A 13 20.72 9.69 -32.29
C GLN A 13 19.72 10.68 -31.69
N THR A 14 18.51 10.21 -31.41
CA THR A 14 17.44 11.02 -30.82
C THR A 14 17.20 10.59 -29.38
N SER A 15 17.13 11.55 -28.46
CA SER A 15 16.80 11.35 -27.06
C SER A 15 15.61 12.22 -26.68
N HIS A 16 14.67 11.65 -25.92
CA HIS A 16 13.49 12.36 -25.43
C HIS A 16 13.66 12.69 -23.95
N TYR A 17 13.49 13.95 -23.60
CA TYR A 17 13.56 14.44 -22.22
C TYR A 17 12.21 15.06 -21.83
N PHE A 18 11.69 14.67 -20.68
CA PHE A 18 10.53 15.30 -20.08
C PHE A 18 10.99 16.45 -19.19
N LEU A 19 10.61 17.66 -19.51
CA LEU A 19 10.88 18.84 -18.69
C LEU A 19 9.59 19.27 -18.00
N ASN A 20 9.59 19.25 -16.68
CA ASN A 20 8.49 19.76 -15.88
C ASN A 20 8.67 21.27 -15.67
N ALA A 21 7.89 22.07 -16.37
CA ALA A 21 7.82 23.51 -16.11
C ALA A 21 6.95 23.77 -14.88
N THR A 22 7.55 24.10 -13.75
CA THR A 22 6.86 24.37 -12.50
C THR A 22 7.43 25.61 -11.81
N ARG A 23 6.56 26.30 -11.05
CA ARG A 23 6.99 27.37 -10.13
C ARG A 23 7.35 26.83 -8.74
N ARG A 24 7.14 25.52 -8.50
CA ARG A 24 7.44 24.88 -7.21
C ARG A 24 8.91 24.49 -7.18
N ALA A 25 9.62 24.92 -6.16
CA ALA A 25 11.02 24.55 -5.94
C ALA A 25 11.17 23.19 -5.26
N TYR A 26 10.12 22.71 -4.57
CA TYR A 26 10.12 21.50 -3.76
C TYR A 26 8.93 20.61 -4.08
N PHE A 27 9.18 19.30 -4.21
CA PHE A 27 8.18 18.25 -4.38
C PHE A 27 8.32 17.27 -3.22
N PHE A 28 7.22 17.01 -2.54
CA PHE A 28 7.17 16.09 -1.41
C PHE A 28 6.63 14.74 -1.88
N VAL A 29 7.34 13.67 -1.56
CA VAL A 29 7.00 12.30 -1.94
C VAL A 29 6.98 11.45 -0.68
N SER A 30 6.04 10.52 -0.62
CA SER A 30 5.90 9.54 0.46
C SER A 30 5.52 8.19 -0.15
N ASP A 31 6.15 7.12 0.30
CA ASP A 31 5.78 5.74 -0.04
C ASP A 31 4.87 5.09 1.02
N ILE A 32 4.43 5.88 2.01
CA ILE A 32 3.52 5.41 3.05
C ILE A 32 2.18 5.03 2.44
N SER A 33 1.69 3.84 2.75
CA SER A 33 0.36 3.38 2.33
C SER A 33 -0.74 4.32 2.83
N ARG A 34 -1.80 4.47 2.03
CA ARG A 34 -2.96 5.28 2.43
C ARG A 34 -3.85 4.60 3.48
N GLU A 35 -3.77 3.29 3.59
CA GLU A 35 -4.49 2.50 4.59
C GLU A 35 -3.47 1.74 5.42
N LEU A 36 -3.50 1.93 6.73
CA LEU A 36 -2.51 1.42 7.66
C LEU A 36 -3.20 0.68 8.80
N CYS A 37 -2.90 -0.60 8.91
CA CYS A 37 -3.31 -1.44 10.03
C CYS A 37 -2.38 -1.21 11.23
N LYS A 38 -2.95 -0.90 12.38
CA LYS A 38 -2.16 -0.64 13.60
C LYS A 38 -1.43 -1.87 14.13
N GLU A 39 -1.89 -3.06 13.78
CA GLU A 39 -1.25 -4.32 14.15
C GLU A 39 -0.03 -4.66 13.28
N ASP A 40 0.13 -3.98 12.14
CA ASP A 40 1.28 -4.15 11.25
C ASP A 40 2.44 -3.21 11.61
N SER A 41 3.59 -3.43 10.99
CA SER A 41 4.70 -2.49 11.04
C SER A 41 4.37 -1.26 10.18
N ILE A 42 4.40 -0.07 10.80
CA ILE A 42 4.16 1.19 10.10
C ILE A 42 5.50 1.87 9.88
N SER A 43 5.98 1.87 8.66
CA SER A 43 7.22 2.54 8.27
C SER A 43 7.13 3.02 6.83
N GLY A 44 7.96 3.97 6.45
CA GLY A 44 8.02 4.45 5.09
C GLY A 44 9.14 5.45 4.88
N MET A 45 9.34 5.85 3.64
CA MET A 45 10.29 6.86 3.21
C MET A 45 9.57 8.16 2.90
N LEU A 46 10.13 9.26 3.41
CA LEU A 46 9.69 10.61 3.07
C LEU A 46 10.81 11.29 2.29
N SER A 47 10.48 11.90 1.18
CA SER A 47 11.47 12.54 0.33
C SER A 47 11.03 13.95 -0.07
N VAL A 48 12.02 14.80 -0.29
CA VAL A 48 11.86 16.13 -0.85
C VAL A 48 12.73 16.19 -2.09
N MET A 49 12.14 16.52 -3.22
CA MET A 49 12.81 16.55 -4.51
C MET A 49 12.77 17.94 -5.11
N ASN A 50 13.74 18.26 -5.96
CA ASN A 50 13.71 19.44 -6.81
C ASN A 50 12.93 19.18 -8.12
N ALA A 51 12.87 20.19 -8.99
CA ALA A 51 12.16 20.12 -10.28
C ALA A 51 12.75 19.11 -11.28
N VAL A 52 13.97 18.64 -11.06
CA VAL A 52 14.63 17.64 -11.91
C VAL A 52 14.66 16.24 -11.25
N ASN A 53 13.79 16.03 -10.24
CA ASN A 53 13.62 14.78 -9.49
C ASN A 53 14.87 14.33 -8.71
N GLU A 54 15.73 15.24 -8.30
CA GLU A 54 16.83 14.92 -7.39
C GLU A 54 16.37 15.09 -5.95
N THR A 55 16.69 14.09 -5.11
CA THR A 55 16.43 14.17 -3.67
C THR A 55 17.33 15.21 -3.02
N LEU A 56 16.72 16.11 -2.26
CA LEU A 56 17.40 17.18 -1.56
C LEU A 56 17.78 16.72 -0.15
N SER A 57 19.08 16.86 0.21
CA SER A 57 19.59 16.58 1.55
C SER A 57 19.29 17.77 2.47
N MET A 58 18.07 17.83 3.00
CA MET A 58 17.65 18.88 3.91
C MET A 58 16.65 18.30 4.92
N GLU A 59 16.81 18.64 6.19
CA GLU A 59 15.89 18.18 7.23
C GLU A 59 14.49 18.72 6.98
N GLY A 60 13.49 17.84 7.08
CA GLY A 60 12.08 18.16 6.98
C GLY A 60 11.33 17.83 8.27
N MET A 61 10.10 18.35 8.35
CA MET A 61 9.14 18.02 9.39
C MET A 61 7.96 17.28 8.79
N CYS A 62 7.56 16.18 9.42
CA CYS A 62 6.31 15.50 9.12
C CYS A 62 5.31 15.71 10.25
N ARG A 63 4.09 16.12 9.90
CA ARG A 63 3.00 16.38 10.84
C ARG A 63 1.76 15.63 10.41
N LEU A 64 1.09 15.01 11.38
CA LEU A 64 -0.15 14.27 11.13
C LEU A 64 -1.31 15.00 11.80
N TYR A 65 -2.29 15.41 11.01
CA TYR A 65 -3.47 16.16 11.45
C TYR A 65 -4.71 15.29 11.34
N PRO A 66 -5.54 15.16 12.39
CA PRO A 66 -6.86 14.53 12.27
C PRO A 66 -7.72 15.24 11.22
N VAL A 67 -8.36 14.48 10.34
CA VAL A 67 -9.39 15.00 9.43
C VAL A 67 -10.70 15.04 10.20
N LEU A 68 -11.27 16.23 10.34
CA LEU A 68 -12.53 16.47 11.08
C LEU A 68 -13.75 16.25 10.20
N ASP A 69 -13.59 16.48 8.90
CA ASP A 69 -14.64 16.28 7.91
C ASP A 69 -13.99 15.89 6.57
N SER A 70 -14.15 14.63 6.19
CA SER A 70 -13.58 14.06 4.94
C SER A 70 -14.20 14.68 3.69
N LYS A 71 -15.45 15.21 3.76
CA LYS A 71 -16.12 15.81 2.58
C LYS A 71 -15.57 17.20 2.27
N THR A 72 -15.34 18.00 3.29
CA THR A 72 -14.79 19.35 3.12
C THR A 72 -13.28 19.38 3.18
N GLY A 73 -12.66 18.29 3.62
CA GLY A 73 -11.22 18.18 3.83
C GLY A 73 -10.73 19.01 5.04
N LYS A 74 -11.64 19.38 5.96
CA LYS A 74 -11.30 20.13 7.16
C LYS A 74 -10.45 19.28 8.10
N ILE A 75 -9.32 19.83 8.52
CA ILE A 75 -8.40 19.20 9.49
C ILE A 75 -8.41 19.93 10.82
N SER A 76 -7.88 19.30 11.84
CA SER A 76 -7.61 19.91 13.14
C SER A 76 -6.58 21.04 13.02
N ASP A 77 -6.68 22.06 13.87
CA ASP A 77 -5.69 23.16 13.92
C ASP A 77 -4.34 22.71 14.51
N LYS A 78 -4.32 21.59 15.23
CA LYS A 78 -3.11 21.06 15.87
C LYS A 78 -2.81 19.66 15.36
N PRO A 79 -1.54 19.36 15.06
CA PRO A 79 -1.13 18.01 14.74
C PRO A 79 -1.21 17.10 15.99
N VAL A 80 -1.51 15.83 15.78
CA VAL A 80 -1.45 14.78 16.81
C VAL A 80 -0.10 14.06 16.82
N TYR A 81 0.70 14.26 15.78
CA TYR A 81 2.05 13.77 15.68
C TYR A 81 2.91 14.77 14.91
N GLU A 82 4.13 14.97 15.39
CA GLU A 82 5.15 15.78 14.73
C GLU A 82 6.51 15.15 14.92
N SER A 83 7.31 15.07 13.86
CA SER A 83 8.68 14.56 13.93
C SER A 83 9.50 15.03 12.74
N ALA A 84 10.79 15.27 12.97
CA ALA A 84 11.74 15.50 11.89
C ALA A 84 11.96 14.25 11.03
N PHE A 85 12.35 14.45 9.77
CA PHE A 85 12.77 13.39 8.88
C PHE A 85 13.93 13.84 7.99
N MET A 86 14.76 12.88 7.59
CA MET A 86 15.77 13.07 6.56
C MET A 86 15.25 12.46 5.25
N PRO A 87 15.24 13.21 4.14
CA PRO A 87 14.76 12.71 2.87
C PRO A 87 15.51 11.48 2.39
N GLY A 88 14.77 10.46 1.95
CA GLY A 88 15.32 9.21 1.45
C GLY A 88 15.70 8.19 2.52
N GLU A 89 15.56 8.51 3.80
CA GLU A 89 15.77 7.55 4.89
C GLU A 89 14.45 6.90 5.30
N LYS A 90 14.51 5.58 5.58
CA LYS A 90 13.36 4.84 6.11
C LYS A 90 13.09 5.30 7.55
N LYS A 91 11.87 5.73 7.79
CA LYS A 91 11.40 6.18 9.10
C LYS A 91 10.36 5.22 9.66
N ASP A 92 10.47 4.93 10.95
CA ASP A 92 9.48 4.19 11.72
C ASP A 92 8.39 5.13 12.25
N PHE A 93 7.14 4.71 12.14
CA PHE A 93 5.96 5.42 12.59
C PHE A 93 5.16 4.63 13.63
N THR A 94 5.83 3.79 14.41
CA THR A 94 5.19 2.96 15.47
C THR A 94 4.36 3.81 16.44
N ALA A 95 4.72 5.07 16.68
CA ALA A 95 3.92 5.99 17.50
C ALA A 95 2.49 6.20 16.98
N TRP A 96 2.26 6.06 15.67
CA TRP A 96 0.91 6.21 15.09
C TRP A 96 -0.06 5.11 15.53
N LYS A 97 0.44 3.95 15.96
CA LYS A 97 -0.39 2.86 16.51
C LYS A 97 -1.20 3.26 17.75
N GLN A 98 -0.74 4.29 18.48
CA GLN A 98 -1.43 4.80 19.66
C GLN A 98 -2.54 5.80 19.33
N LEU A 99 -2.61 6.28 18.09
CA LEU A 99 -3.64 7.21 17.68
C LEU A 99 -4.99 6.48 17.51
N PRO A 100 -6.13 7.15 17.69
CA PRO A 100 -7.44 6.60 17.34
C PRO A 100 -7.50 6.11 15.90
N SER A 101 -8.37 5.14 15.61
CA SER A 101 -8.71 4.78 14.22
C SER A 101 -9.45 5.96 13.59
N GLY A 102 -9.11 6.30 12.34
CA GLY A 102 -9.68 7.47 11.65
C GLY A 102 -8.84 7.94 10.48
N GLU A 103 -9.25 9.05 9.89
CA GLU A 103 -8.56 9.68 8.78
C GLU A 103 -7.64 10.80 9.28
N TYR A 104 -6.45 10.84 8.70
CA TYR A 104 -5.40 11.79 9.03
C TYR A 104 -4.80 12.40 7.76
N ARG A 105 -4.38 13.66 7.82
CA ARG A 105 -3.64 14.32 6.75
C ARG A 105 -2.17 14.42 7.12
N LEU A 106 -1.32 13.83 6.28
CA LEU A 106 0.14 13.90 6.42
C LEU A 106 0.66 15.13 5.69
N ILE A 107 1.14 16.10 6.45
CA ILE A 107 1.74 17.32 5.94
C ILE A 107 3.25 17.25 6.16
N LEU A 108 3.98 17.39 5.06
CA LEU A 108 5.43 17.47 5.03
C LEU A 108 5.85 18.91 4.79
N SER A 109 6.88 19.37 5.48
CA SER A 109 7.42 20.70 5.29
C SER A 109 8.94 20.73 5.42
N VAL A 110 9.56 21.72 4.80
CA VAL A 110 10.98 22.03 4.88
C VAL A 110 11.18 23.54 5.02
N ARG A 111 12.34 23.98 5.48
CA ARG A 111 12.75 25.38 5.41
C ARG A 111 13.44 25.64 4.07
N GLY A 112 12.85 26.53 3.28
CA GLY A 112 13.44 26.99 2.03
C GLY A 112 14.73 27.80 2.25
N ARG A 113 15.44 28.10 1.17
CA ARG A 113 16.67 28.89 1.22
C ARG A 113 16.47 30.30 1.76
N ASP A 114 15.26 30.83 1.64
CA ASP A 114 14.84 32.12 2.19
C ASP A 114 14.41 32.06 3.68
N GLY A 115 14.58 30.90 4.33
CA GLY A 115 14.20 30.66 5.72
C GLY A 115 12.70 30.43 5.95
N LYS A 116 11.85 30.54 4.91
CA LYS A 116 10.42 30.30 5.02
C LYS A 116 10.10 28.81 4.98
N GLU A 117 9.05 28.45 5.72
CA GLU A 117 8.52 27.08 5.65
C GLU A 117 7.73 26.88 4.34
N VAL A 118 8.07 25.82 3.61
CA VAL A 118 7.36 25.35 2.41
C VAL A 118 6.79 23.98 2.73
N SER A 119 5.53 23.75 2.41
CA SER A 119 4.84 22.48 2.71
C SER A 119 4.04 21.97 1.52
N ASN A 120 3.61 20.71 1.63
CA ASN A 120 2.70 20.08 0.68
C ASN A 120 1.22 20.24 1.10
N ALA A 121 0.85 21.16 1.97
CA ALA A 121 -0.50 21.26 2.54
C ALA A 121 -1.62 21.19 1.49
N ASP A 122 -1.41 21.84 0.31
CA ASP A 122 -2.38 21.84 -0.80
C ASP A 122 -2.54 20.49 -1.49
N ASN A 123 -1.52 19.60 -1.40
CA ASN A 123 -1.47 18.28 -2.03
C ASN A 123 -1.08 17.18 -1.02
N ALA A 124 -1.43 17.39 0.24
CA ALA A 124 -1.12 16.44 1.30
C ALA A 124 -1.91 15.13 1.12
N VAL A 125 -1.29 14.02 1.50
CA VAL A 125 -1.89 12.69 1.43
C VAL A 125 -2.76 12.46 2.66
N ASN A 126 -3.97 11.95 2.46
CA ASN A 126 -4.78 11.43 3.54
C ASN A 126 -4.40 9.97 3.80
N ILE A 127 -4.32 9.62 5.08
CA ILE A 127 -3.99 8.29 5.59
C ILE A 127 -5.13 7.86 6.49
N VAL A 128 -5.59 6.62 6.32
CA VAL A 128 -6.57 6.00 7.21
C VAL A 128 -5.84 5.02 8.12
N LEU A 129 -5.90 5.26 9.42
CA LEU A 129 -5.47 4.31 10.44
C LEU A 129 -6.66 3.48 10.90
N PHE A 130 -6.50 2.16 10.96
CA PHE A 130 -7.51 1.25 11.48
C PHE A 130 -6.88 0.14 12.33
N SER A 131 -7.67 -0.49 13.16
CA SER A 131 -7.28 -1.64 13.98
C SER A 131 -8.10 -2.86 13.60
N LEU A 132 -7.51 -4.04 13.72
CA LEU A 132 -8.24 -5.32 13.57
C LEU A 132 -9.26 -5.56 14.70
N LYS A 133 -9.29 -4.69 15.71
CA LYS A 133 -10.27 -4.68 16.80
C LYS A 133 -11.45 -3.74 16.53
N ASP A 134 -11.38 -2.97 15.45
CA ASP A 134 -12.47 -2.07 15.10
C ASP A 134 -13.69 -2.89 14.65
N GLU A 135 -14.86 -2.57 15.19
CA GLU A 135 -16.13 -3.23 14.84
C GLU A 135 -16.71 -2.69 13.53
N ARG A 136 -16.24 -1.52 13.07
CA ARG A 136 -16.69 -0.83 11.85
C ARG A 136 -15.51 -0.14 11.15
N PRO A 137 -15.63 0.17 9.85
CA PRO A 137 -14.60 0.91 9.12
C PRO A 137 -14.28 2.25 9.80
N ALA A 138 -12.98 2.58 9.88
CA ALA A 138 -12.48 3.78 10.55
C ALA A 138 -12.96 5.09 9.90
N VAL A 139 -13.32 5.01 8.62
CA VAL A 139 -13.94 6.08 7.83
C VAL A 139 -15.06 5.47 6.98
N PHE A 140 -15.90 6.29 6.35
CA PHE A 140 -16.90 5.76 5.43
C PHE A 140 -16.24 5.02 4.27
N MET A 141 -16.49 3.72 4.20
CA MET A 141 -16.05 2.82 3.12
C MET A 141 -17.24 2.03 2.60
N GLU A 142 -17.46 2.07 1.30
CA GLU A 142 -18.48 1.25 0.64
C GLU A 142 -18.16 -0.23 0.80
N THR A 143 -16.88 -0.57 0.70
CA THR A 143 -16.33 -1.89 0.98
C THR A 143 -14.99 -1.76 1.68
N PHE A 144 -14.84 -2.42 2.81
CA PHE A 144 -13.58 -2.61 3.52
C PHE A 144 -13.08 -4.03 3.29
N LEU A 145 -11.81 -4.17 2.92
CA LEU A 145 -11.15 -5.46 2.79
C LEU A 145 -9.70 -5.33 3.26
N TYR A 146 -9.32 -6.17 4.23
CA TYR A 146 -7.96 -6.26 4.68
C TYR A 146 -7.51 -7.72 4.76
N GLU A 147 -6.46 -8.04 4.02
CA GLU A 147 -5.90 -9.38 3.91
C GLU A 147 -4.74 -9.54 4.90
N LYS A 148 -5.00 -10.18 6.05
CA LYS A 148 -3.99 -10.41 7.06
C LYS A 148 -3.08 -11.59 6.69
N ASN A 149 -3.68 -12.67 6.24
CA ASN A 149 -3.00 -13.88 5.76
C ASN A 149 -3.89 -14.57 4.73
N THR A 150 -3.43 -14.67 3.50
CA THR A 150 -4.14 -15.31 2.39
C THR A 150 -3.66 -16.73 2.12
N GLU A 151 -2.71 -17.23 2.89
CA GLU A 151 -2.24 -18.61 2.80
C GLU A 151 -2.85 -19.46 3.91
N PHE A 152 -3.18 -20.70 3.57
CA PHE A 152 -3.69 -21.68 4.52
C PHE A 152 -2.99 -23.04 4.36
N ASP A 153 -2.94 -23.77 5.46
CA ASP A 153 -2.59 -25.20 5.52
C ASP A 153 -3.46 -25.89 6.57
N THR A 154 -3.20 -27.14 6.89
CA THR A 154 -3.95 -27.91 7.89
C THR A 154 -3.84 -27.35 9.31
N ALA A 155 -2.81 -26.59 9.64
CA ALA A 155 -2.55 -26.01 10.94
C ALA A 155 -2.88 -24.51 11.04
N HIS A 156 -2.83 -23.80 9.89
CA HIS A 156 -2.97 -22.35 9.86
C HIS A 156 -4.06 -21.94 8.87
N PRO A 157 -5.16 -21.34 9.32
CA PRO A 157 -6.21 -20.82 8.45
C PRO A 157 -5.77 -19.54 7.74
N ALA A 158 -6.35 -19.25 6.58
CA ALA A 158 -6.32 -17.92 6.00
C ALA A 158 -7.23 -16.99 6.80
N ILE A 159 -6.79 -15.74 7.00
CA ILE A 159 -7.49 -14.74 7.79
C ILE A 159 -7.51 -13.43 7.04
N PHE A 160 -8.70 -12.89 6.84
CA PHE A 160 -8.91 -11.56 6.30
C PHE A 160 -10.15 -10.92 6.93
N TYR A 161 -10.34 -9.64 6.70
CA TYR A 161 -11.44 -8.87 7.26
C TYR A 161 -12.23 -8.24 6.12
N PHE A 162 -13.54 -8.40 6.15
CA PHE A 162 -14.46 -7.80 5.19
C PHE A 162 -15.52 -7.00 5.92
N GLY A 163 -15.87 -5.83 5.38
CA GLY A 163 -16.87 -4.96 5.99
C GLY A 163 -17.40 -3.89 5.05
N THR A 164 -18.31 -3.10 5.56
CA THR A 164 -18.88 -1.94 4.89
C THR A 164 -19.41 -0.94 5.92
N SER A 165 -19.35 0.35 5.60
CA SER A 165 -20.04 1.40 6.37
C SER A 165 -21.52 1.53 6.02
N MET A 166 -22.02 0.74 5.05
CA MET A 166 -23.42 0.75 4.67
C MET A 166 -24.26 -0.02 5.69
N LYS A 167 -25.45 0.50 5.95
CA LYS A 167 -26.47 -0.18 6.77
C LYS A 167 -27.27 -1.15 5.91
N ASP A 168 -27.75 -2.24 6.53
CA ASP A 168 -28.61 -3.26 5.89
C ASP A 168 -28.04 -3.74 4.55
N ALA A 169 -26.77 -4.11 4.52
CA ALA A 169 -26.12 -4.68 3.36
C ALA A 169 -26.22 -6.22 3.40
N TYR A 170 -26.91 -6.80 2.42
CA TYR A 170 -26.99 -8.25 2.24
C TYR A 170 -25.92 -8.67 1.24
N VAL A 171 -24.89 -9.31 1.74
CA VAL A 171 -23.68 -9.66 0.99
C VAL A 171 -23.72 -11.13 0.63
N LEU A 172 -23.75 -11.46 -0.65
CA LEU A 172 -23.53 -12.82 -1.15
C LEU A 172 -22.03 -13.12 -1.07
N VAL A 173 -21.69 -14.24 -0.44
CA VAL A 173 -20.32 -14.74 -0.32
C VAL A 173 -20.24 -16.06 -1.04
N ASP A 174 -19.52 -16.08 -2.15
CA ASP A 174 -19.26 -17.26 -2.94
C ASP A 174 -17.80 -17.70 -2.80
N VAL A 175 -17.59 -19.01 -2.66
CA VAL A 175 -16.26 -19.62 -2.67
C VAL A 175 -16.09 -20.40 -3.96
N PHE A 176 -15.10 -20.04 -4.74
CA PHE A 176 -14.79 -20.67 -6.02
C PHE A 176 -13.49 -21.45 -5.95
N GLY A 177 -13.55 -22.71 -6.27
CA GLY A 177 -12.39 -23.56 -6.54
C GLY A 177 -12.12 -23.70 -8.04
N GLN A 178 -11.16 -24.55 -8.39
CA GLN A 178 -10.77 -24.79 -9.79
C GLN A 178 -11.92 -25.31 -10.68
N LYS A 179 -12.85 -26.07 -10.11
CA LYS A 179 -13.97 -26.71 -10.84
C LYS A 179 -15.27 -25.91 -10.80
N GLY A 180 -15.26 -24.73 -10.21
CA GLY A 180 -16.44 -23.88 -10.07
C GLY A 180 -16.76 -23.48 -8.63
N ARG A 181 -18.01 -23.05 -8.39
CA ARG A 181 -18.45 -22.61 -7.08
C ARG A 181 -18.62 -23.79 -6.11
N LEU A 182 -17.92 -23.74 -4.98
CA LEU A 182 -17.95 -24.75 -3.92
C LEU A 182 -18.98 -24.42 -2.84
N GLU A 183 -19.08 -23.11 -2.47
CA GLU A 183 -19.94 -22.67 -1.38
C GLU A 183 -20.58 -21.34 -1.75
N SER A 184 -21.80 -21.11 -1.26
CA SER A 184 -22.53 -19.86 -1.39
C SER A 184 -23.33 -19.60 -0.11
N ARG A 185 -23.19 -18.39 0.46
CA ARG A 185 -23.94 -17.97 1.63
C ARG A 185 -24.20 -16.47 1.63
N THR A 186 -25.17 -16.04 2.41
CA THR A 186 -25.46 -14.61 2.57
C THR A 186 -25.06 -14.15 3.96
N LEU A 187 -24.43 -12.98 4.04
CA LEU A 187 -24.14 -12.26 5.28
C LEU A 187 -24.98 -10.98 5.32
N SER A 188 -25.46 -10.61 6.51
CA SER A 188 -26.05 -9.30 6.76
C SER A 188 -25.05 -8.43 7.48
N LEU A 189 -24.67 -7.29 6.90
CA LEU A 189 -23.78 -6.30 7.48
C LEU A 189 -24.50 -4.99 7.73
N ASN A 190 -24.17 -4.35 8.82
CA ASN A 190 -24.77 -3.10 9.24
C ASN A 190 -23.70 -2.19 9.85
N ASP A 191 -23.00 -1.42 9.01
CA ASP A 191 -21.85 -0.60 9.43
C ASP A 191 -20.88 -1.41 10.29
N SER A 192 -20.36 -2.50 9.74
CA SER A 192 -19.59 -3.46 10.51
C SER A 192 -18.47 -4.11 9.71
N ILE A 193 -17.47 -4.62 10.43
CA ILE A 193 -16.38 -5.45 9.92
C ILE A 193 -16.52 -6.86 10.52
N LEU A 194 -16.34 -7.87 9.68
CA LEU A 194 -16.28 -9.27 10.10
C LEU A 194 -14.88 -9.82 9.86
N ARG A 195 -14.33 -10.49 10.87
CA ARG A 195 -13.17 -11.34 10.72
C ARG A 195 -13.60 -12.65 10.05
N MET A 196 -13.02 -12.92 8.89
CA MET A 196 -13.24 -14.12 8.11
C MET A 196 -12.07 -15.07 8.32
N GLU A 197 -12.38 -16.33 8.62
CA GLU A 197 -11.39 -17.36 8.84
C GLU A 197 -11.73 -18.58 8.00
N TYR A 198 -10.77 -18.99 7.14
CA TYR A 198 -10.91 -20.10 6.23
C TYR A 198 -9.84 -21.14 6.52
N PRO A 199 -10.20 -22.24 7.25
CA PRO A 199 -9.32 -23.39 7.42
C PRO A 199 -9.17 -24.11 6.07
N TYR A 200 -8.01 -24.70 5.84
CA TYR A 200 -7.79 -25.52 4.66
C TYR A 200 -8.74 -26.72 4.62
N ARG A 201 -9.28 -27.02 3.44
CA ARG A 201 -10.05 -28.22 3.14
C ARG A 201 -9.50 -28.86 1.88
N GLU A 202 -9.51 -30.17 1.78
CA GLU A 202 -9.00 -30.91 0.61
C GLU A 202 -9.68 -30.49 -0.71
N GLU A 203 -10.98 -30.18 -0.65
CA GLU A 203 -11.76 -29.70 -1.80
C GLU A 203 -11.29 -28.36 -2.36
N TYR A 204 -10.48 -27.60 -1.59
CA TYR A 204 -9.89 -26.33 -2.02
C TYR A 204 -8.66 -26.53 -2.92
N GLY A 205 -8.06 -27.74 -2.92
CA GLY A 205 -6.89 -28.02 -3.73
C GLY A 205 -5.74 -27.05 -3.46
N ASP A 206 -5.23 -26.38 -4.50
CA ASP A 206 -4.14 -25.42 -4.38
C ASP A 206 -4.59 -24.03 -3.94
N GLY A 207 -5.92 -23.80 -3.92
CA GLY A 207 -6.49 -22.53 -3.47
C GLY A 207 -7.91 -22.30 -3.93
N VAL A 208 -8.51 -21.27 -3.38
CA VAL A 208 -9.87 -20.82 -3.69
C VAL A 208 -9.95 -19.31 -3.77
N ALA A 209 -10.96 -18.80 -4.46
CA ALA A 209 -11.31 -17.40 -4.44
C ALA A 209 -12.59 -17.20 -3.62
N VAL A 210 -12.55 -16.30 -2.66
CA VAL A 210 -13.73 -15.85 -1.91
C VAL A 210 -14.22 -14.53 -2.50
N GLN A 211 -15.43 -14.52 -3.02
CA GLN A 211 -16.03 -13.35 -3.63
C GLN A 211 -17.20 -12.83 -2.79
N PHE A 212 -17.18 -11.53 -2.54
CA PHE A 212 -18.23 -10.78 -1.86
C PHE A 212 -18.97 -9.93 -2.88
N THR A 213 -20.28 -10.07 -2.97
CA THR A 213 -21.10 -9.33 -3.92
C THR A 213 -22.36 -8.83 -3.25
N PHE A 214 -22.67 -7.56 -3.39
CA PHE A 214 -23.94 -6.99 -2.95
C PHE A 214 -24.35 -5.80 -3.79
N VAL A 215 -25.65 -5.50 -3.76
CA VAL A 215 -26.24 -4.33 -4.40
C VAL A 215 -26.76 -3.39 -3.33
N LYS A 216 -26.37 -2.12 -3.41
CA LYS A 216 -26.88 -1.07 -2.53
C LYS A 216 -27.04 0.23 -3.30
N ASN A 217 -28.18 0.91 -3.09
CA ASN A 217 -28.50 2.18 -3.76
C ASN A 217 -28.37 2.13 -5.29
N GLY A 218 -28.71 0.97 -5.90
CA GLY A 218 -28.63 0.76 -7.34
C GLY A 218 -27.23 0.46 -7.88
N LEU A 219 -26.23 0.38 -7.03
CA LEU A 219 -24.84 0.08 -7.40
C LEU A 219 -24.46 -1.34 -6.98
N LEU A 220 -23.70 -2.01 -7.84
CA LEU A 220 -23.11 -3.33 -7.59
C LEU A 220 -21.70 -3.17 -7.00
N TYR A 221 -21.47 -3.81 -5.87
CA TYR A 221 -20.17 -3.87 -5.21
C TYR A 221 -19.64 -5.30 -5.23
N THR A 222 -18.41 -5.47 -5.65
CA THR A 222 -17.72 -6.77 -5.67
C THR A 222 -16.33 -6.63 -5.10
N ARG A 223 -15.94 -7.57 -4.22
CA ARG A 223 -14.57 -7.76 -3.72
C ARG A 223 -14.22 -9.23 -3.80
N ARG A 224 -12.93 -9.52 -4.02
CA ARG A 224 -12.43 -10.89 -4.14
C ARG A 224 -11.11 -11.02 -3.41
N VAL A 225 -10.96 -12.14 -2.69
CA VAL A 225 -9.74 -12.56 -2.00
C VAL A 225 -9.31 -13.90 -2.58
N GLU A 226 -8.04 -14.01 -2.95
CA GLU A 226 -7.44 -15.25 -3.41
C GLU A 226 -6.74 -15.93 -2.22
N LEU A 227 -7.21 -17.11 -1.85
CA LEU A 227 -6.62 -17.92 -0.81
C LEU A 227 -5.81 -19.05 -1.44
N ARG A 228 -4.57 -19.25 -1.01
CA ARG A 228 -3.64 -20.21 -1.58
C ARG A 228 -3.17 -21.21 -0.54
N LYS A 229 -2.97 -22.44 -0.97
CA LYS A 229 -2.33 -23.45 -0.13
C LYS A 229 -0.87 -23.05 0.10
N ARG A 230 -0.47 -22.99 1.37
CA ARG A 230 0.91 -22.75 1.74
C ARG A 230 1.76 -23.90 1.22
N LEU A 231 2.74 -23.58 0.40
CA LEU A 231 3.73 -24.56 -0.04
C LEU A 231 4.74 -24.76 1.09
N PRO A 232 5.20 -26.02 1.30
CA PRO A 232 6.32 -26.24 2.23
C PRO A 232 7.53 -25.43 1.75
N GLU A 233 8.27 -24.88 2.71
CA GLU A 233 9.52 -24.19 2.39
C GLU A 233 10.44 -25.13 1.59
N ARG A 234 10.62 -24.81 0.33
CA ARG A 234 11.58 -25.50 -0.54
C ARG A 234 12.82 -24.63 -0.58
N THR A 235 13.72 -24.86 0.38
CA THR A 235 15.06 -24.29 0.32
C THR A 235 15.84 -25.04 -0.75
N LEU A 236 16.21 -24.35 -1.84
CA LEU A 236 17.17 -24.85 -2.80
C LEU A 236 18.56 -24.75 -2.16
N ASP A 237 19.09 -25.86 -1.70
CA ASP A 237 20.48 -25.94 -1.26
C ASP A 237 21.36 -26.15 -2.50
N MET A 238 21.83 -25.07 -3.10
CA MET A 238 22.74 -25.11 -4.23
C MET A 238 24.16 -25.24 -3.70
N LYS A 239 24.75 -26.43 -3.84
CA LYS A 239 26.17 -26.67 -3.57
C LYS A 239 26.91 -26.70 -4.89
N TRP A 240 27.89 -25.83 -5.02
CA TRP A 240 28.85 -25.91 -6.10
C TRP A 240 29.85 -27.02 -5.75
N GLU A 241 29.84 -28.13 -6.49
CA GLU A 241 30.81 -29.21 -6.29
C GLU A 241 32.18 -28.87 -6.88
N VAL A 242 32.18 -28.08 -7.96
CA VAL A 242 33.40 -27.59 -8.60
C VAL A 242 33.23 -26.12 -8.95
N PHE A 243 34.10 -25.28 -8.44
CA PHE A 243 34.19 -23.88 -8.81
C PHE A 243 35.63 -23.54 -9.17
N ARG A 244 35.86 -23.07 -10.38
CA ARG A 244 37.14 -22.50 -10.79
C ARG A 244 36.98 -21.00 -10.95
N ASP A 245 37.72 -20.22 -10.20
CA ASP A 245 37.69 -18.76 -10.24
C ASP A 245 38.44 -18.17 -11.46
N ARG A 246 39.13 -19.04 -12.24
CA ARG A 246 39.82 -18.65 -13.48
C ARG A 246 39.76 -19.77 -14.51
N LEU A 247 39.31 -19.44 -15.72
CA LEU A 247 39.40 -20.26 -16.91
C LEU A 247 40.52 -19.70 -17.80
N LEU A 248 41.34 -20.55 -18.40
CA LEU A 248 42.25 -20.15 -19.46
C LEU A 248 41.46 -20.02 -20.79
N PRO A 249 41.86 -19.10 -21.70
CA PRO A 249 41.21 -18.98 -22.98
C PRO A 249 41.16 -20.33 -23.73
N GLY A 250 39.93 -20.77 -24.09
CA GLY A 250 39.68 -22.03 -24.78
C GLY A 250 39.44 -23.26 -23.89
N GLN A 251 39.33 -23.11 -22.56
CA GLN A 251 38.85 -24.16 -21.68
C GLN A 251 37.32 -24.14 -21.58
N GLU A 252 36.71 -25.32 -21.73
CA GLU A 252 35.30 -25.56 -21.44
C GLU A 252 35.17 -26.14 -20.02
N GLU A 253 34.15 -25.73 -19.29
CA GLU A 253 33.78 -26.27 -17.99
C GLU A 253 32.65 -27.28 -18.20
N GLU A 254 32.82 -28.50 -17.69
CA GLU A 254 31.79 -29.55 -17.64
C GLU A 254 30.97 -29.45 -16.34
#